data_06fffce05343eca2dc5214fc3b8f7506
#
_entry.id   06fffce05343eca2dc5214fc3b8f7506
#
_cell.length_a   1.000
_cell.length_b   1.000
_cell.length_c   1.000
_cell.angle_alpha   90.00
_cell.angle_beta   90.00
_cell.angle_gamma   90.00
#
_symmetry.space_group_name_H-M   'P 1'
#
loop_
_entity.id
_entity.type
_entity.pdbx_description
1 polymer ?
#
loop_
_entity_poly.entity_id
_entity_poly.type
_entity_poly.pdbx_seq_one_letter_code
_entity_poly.pdbx_strand_id
1 'polypeptide(L)'
;MAELEKTGDIMNKRVKIYSTPTCPFCIRVKQFLKESAVSFEDIDVSMNHEAAEEMIKKTGQMGVPVIDIEGELIIGFDKDKIKKALGL
;
A
#
# COMPACT_ATOMS: atom_id res chain seq x y z
N MET A 1 14.09 -17.24 -17.87
CA MET A 1 14.18 -16.59 -16.74
C MET A 1 13.50 -15.33 -16.71
N ALA A 2 13.81 -14.45 -17.56
CA ALA A 2 13.17 -13.16 -17.49
C ALA A 2 11.68 -13.24 -17.62
N GLU A 3 11.19 -14.17 -18.37
CA GLU A 3 9.76 -14.26 -18.54
C GLU A 3 9.05 -14.68 -17.28
N LEU A 4 9.69 -15.50 -16.47
CA LEU A 4 9.11 -15.87 -15.22
C LEU A 4 8.94 -14.66 -14.35
N GLU A 5 9.96 -13.82 -14.35
CA GLU A 5 9.92 -12.63 -13.56
C GLU A 5 8.84 -11.69 -14.05
N LYS A 6 8.68 -11.61 -15.34
CA LYS A 6 7.62 -10.76 -15.87
C LYS A 6 6.26 -11.24 -15.46
N THR A 7 6.06 -12.54 -15.51
CA THR A 7 4.79 -13.08 -15.09
C THR A 7 4.50 -12.70 -13.66
N GLY A 8 5.52 -12.71 -12.82
CA GLY A 8 5.34 -12.36 -11.43
C GLY A 8 5.32 -10.87 -11.17
N ASP A 9 5.75 -10.07 -12.13
CA ASP A 9 5.91 -8.63 -11.90
C ASP A 9 4.63 -7.95 -11.45
N ILE A 10 3.52 -8.30 -12.03
CA ILE A 10 2.26 -7.68 -11.65
C ILE A 10 1.97 -7.97 -10.20
N MET A 11 2.20 -9.21 -9.79
CA MET A 11 1.93 -9.60 -8.41
C MET A 11 3.04 -9.18 -7.48
N ASN A 12 4.19 -8.82 -8.04
CA ASN A 12 5.36 -8.46 -7.26
C ASN A 12 5.64 -6.98 -7.21
N LYS A 13 4.69 -6.16 -7.61
CA LYS A 13 4.84 -4.73 -7.42
C LYS A 13 5.02 -4.48 -5.95
N ARG A 14 5.93 -3.57 -5.64
CA ARG A 14 6.17 -3.23 -4.24
C ARG A 14 5.03 -2.40 -3.72
N VAL A 15 4.32 -2.95 -2.77
CA VAL A 15 3.19 -2.28 -2.15
C VAL A 15 3.50 -2.09 -0.68
N LYS A 16 3.45 -0.85 -0.23
CA LYS A 16 3.60 -0.54 1.19
C LYS A 16 2.32 0.10 1.66
N ILE A 17 1.88 -0.28 2.85
CA ILE A 17 0.71 0.33 3.46
C ILE A 17 1.13 0.95 4.77
N TYR A 18 0.99 2.26 4.85
CA TYR A 18 1.21 2.99 6.10
C TYR A 18 -0.14 3.01 6.81
N SER A 19 -0.19 2.40 7.98
CA SER A 19 -1.45 2.17 8.65
C SER A 19 -1.31 2.27 10.16
N THR A 20 -2.45 2.19 10.84
CA THR A 20 -2.47 2.03 12.31
C THR A 20 -3.40 0.86 12.64
N PRO A 21 -3.21 0.22 13.80
CA PRO A 21 -4.02 -0.97 14.13
C PRO A 21 -5.50 -0.67 14.33
N THR A 22 -5.85 0.57 14.64
CA THR A 22 -7.23 0.91 14.97
C THR A 22 -7.98 1.58 13.82
N CYS A 23 -7.39 1.65 12.65
CA CYS A 23 -8.01 2.34 11.52
C CYS A 23 -8.88 1.37 10.72
N PRO A 24 -10.20 1.58 10.66
CA PRO A 24 -11.08 0.66 9.91
C PRO A 24 -10.76 0.63 8.42
N PHE A 25 -10.42 1.77 7.84
CA PHE A 25 -10.11 1.82 6.42
C PHE A 25 -8.79 1.11 6.12
N CYS A 26 -7.85 1.14 7.05
CA CYS A 26 -6.61 0.41 6.90
C CYS A 26 -6.89 -1.08 6.83
N ILE A 27 -7.78 -1.56 7.68
CA ILE A 27 -8.17 -2.96 7.69
C ILE A 27 -8.79 -3.35 6.36
N ARG A 28 -9.65 -2.49 5.83
CA ARG A 28 -10.31 -2.76 4.55
C ARG A 28 -9.34 -2.83 3.39
N VAL A 29 -8.38 -1.92 3.37
CA VAL A 29 -7.36 -1.93 2.32
C VAL A 29 -6.57 -3.23 2.36
N LYS A 30 -6.14 -3.63 3.55
CA LYS A 30 -5.36 -4.85 3.68
C LYS A 30 -6.16 -6.07 3.25
N GLN A 31 -7.43 -6.10 3.64
CA GLN A 31 -8.31 -7.21 3.25
C GLN A 31 -8.49 -7.25 1.74
N PHE A 32 -8.71 -6.11 1.14
CA PHE A 32 -8.87 -6.02 -0.31
C PHE A 32 -7.65 -6.54 -1.04
N LEU A 33 -6.46 -6.15 -0.57
CA LEU A 33 -5.23 -6.60 -1.20
C LEU A 33 -5.01 -8.09 -1.03
N LYS A 34 -5.35 -8.62 0.14
CA LYS A 34 -5.25 -10.06 0.36
C LYS A 34 -6.19 -10.82 -0.56
N GLU A 35 -7.39 -10.34 -0.73
CA GLU A 35 -8.36 -10.98 -1.62
C GLU A 35 -7.93 -10.92 -3.07
N SER A 36 -7.17 -9.91 -3.42
CA SER A 36 -6.64 -9.76 -4.77
C SER A 36 -5.31 -10.49 -4.96
N ALA A 37 -4.88 -11.25 -3.97
CA ALA A 37 -3.63 -12.00 -3.99
C ALA A 37 -2.41 -11.10 -4.19
N VAL A 38 -2.45 -9.90 -3.62
CA VAL A 38 -1.36 -8.95 -3.73
C VAL A 38 -0.58 -8.94 -2.43
N SER A 39 0.74 -9.12 -2.53
CA SER A 39 1.61 -9.05 -1.36
C SER A 39 1.88 -7.58 -1.04
N PHE A 40 1.95 -7.27 0.24
CA PHE A 40 2.23 -5.90 0.66
C PHE A 40 3.00 -5.90 1.97
N GLU A 41 3.66 -4.79 2.23
CA GLU A 41 4.35 -4.57 3.48
C GLU A 41 3.46 -3.67 4.34
N ASP A 42 3.10 -4.14 5.52
CA ASP A 42 2.25 -3.40 6.45
C ASP A 42 3.14 -2.65 7.42
N ILE A 43 3.10 -1.33 7.36
CA ILE A 43 3.95 -0.48 8.18
C ILE A 43 3.06 0.24 9.19
N ASP A 44 3.26 -0.09 10.47
CA ASP A 44 2.49 0.52 11.56
C ASP A 44 3.14 1.83 11.95
N VAL A 45 2.56 2.94 11.50
CA VAL A 45 3.15 4.25 11.75
C VAL A 45 2.91 4.72 13.18
N SER A 46 2.05 4.05 13.92
CA SER A 46 1.87 4.38 15.34
C SER A 46 3.05 3.86 16.17
N MET A 47 3.76 2.86 15.66
CA MET A 47 4.90 2.29 16.35
C MET A 47 6.23 2.61 15.69
N ASN A 48 6.20 3.05 14.44
CA ASN A 48 7.41 3.34 13.69
C ASN A 48 7.45 4.82 13.34
N HIS A 49 8.18 5.58 14.15
CA HIS A 49 8.23 7.03 14.01
C HIS A 49 8.87 7.46 12.70
N GLU A 50 9.90 6.75 12.28
CA GLU A 50 10.58 7.07 11.03
C GLU A 50 9.67 6.88 9.83
N ALA A 51 8.88 5.81 9.86
CA ALA A 51 7.94 5.55 8.77
C ALA A 51 6.85 6.61 8.74
N ALA A 52 6.41 7.07 9.90
CA ALA A 52 5.43 8.14 9.98
C ALA A 52 5.97 9.42 9.34
N GLU A 53 7.22 9.75 9.63
CA GLU A 53 7.84 10.91 9.02
C GLU A 53 7.98 10.76 7.52
N GLU A 54 8.34 9.58 7.07
CA GLU A 54 8.46 9.31 5.64
C GLU A 54 7.12 9.49 4.95
N MET A 55 6.06 8.98 5.56
CA MET A 55 4.71 9.12 5.02
C MET A 55 4.33 10.60 4.88
N ILE A 56 4.61 11.39 5.91
CA ILE A 56 4.29 12.81 5.89
C ILE A 56 5.08 13.52 4.80
N LYS A 57 6.35 13.18 4.64
CA LYS A 57 7.15 13.78 3.59
C LYS A 57 6.61 13.48 2.21
N LYS A 58 6.16 12.25 2.01
CA LYS A 58 5.64 11.83 0.70
C LYS A 58 4.29 12.42 0.37
N THR A 59 3.41 12.54 1.38
CA THR A 59 2.03 12.90 1.13
C THR A 59 1.66 14.31 1.57
N GLY A 60 2.47 14.90 2.43
CA GLY A 60 2.18 16.22 2.98
C GLY A 60 1.09 16.20 4.03
N GLN A 61 0.73 15.01 4.53
CA GLN A 61 -0.33 14.90 5.52
C GLN A 61 -0.11 13.68 6.40
N MET A 62 -0.85 13.60 7.51
CA MET A 62 -0.67 12.53 8.49
C MET A 62 -1.72 11.44 8.43
N GLY A 63 -2.71 11.54 7.55
CA GLY A 63 -3.81 10.59 7.53
C GLY A 63 -3.40 9.20 7.06
N VAL A 64 -4.08 8.18 7.57
CA VAL A 64 -3.90 6.79 7.15
C VAL A 64 -5.25 6.25 6.68
N PRO A 65 -5.25 5.23 5.83
CA PRO A 65 -4.11 4.54 5.24
C PRO A 65 -3.50 5.32 4.09
N VAL A 66 -2.21 5.10 3.88
CA VAL A 66 -1.53 5.56 2.67
C VAL A 66 -0.94 4.33 2.01
N ILE A 67 -1.25 4.14 0.75
CA ILE A 67 -0.75 2.99 -0.01
C ILE A 67 0.27 3.50 -1.01
N ASP A 68 1.45 2.95 -0.96
CA ASP A 68 2.54 3.29 -1.88
C ASP A 68 2.75 2.09 -2.80
N ILE A 69 2.37 2.25 -4.06
CA ILE A 69 2.53 1.20 -5.05
C ILE A 69 3.55 1.68 -6.06
N GLU A 70 4.79 1.24 -5.88
CA GLU A 70 5.90 1.58 -6.78
C GLU A 70 6.06 3.09 -6.95
N GLY A 71 5.85 3.82 -5.88
CA GLY A 71 5.98 5.27 -5.92
C GLY A 71 4.69 6.02 -6.14
N GLU A 72 3.64 5.33 -6.53
CA GLU A 72 2.33 5.97 -6.70
C GLU A 72 1.60 5.94 -5.37
N LEU A 73 1.24 7.11 -4.86
CA LEU A 73 0.66 7.24 -3.53
C LEU A 73 -0.86 7.37 -3.62
N ILE A 74 -1.53 6.54 -2.85
CA ILE A 74 -3.00 6.56 -2.78
C ILE A 74 -3.37 6.79 -1.33
N ILE A 75 -4.14 7.82 -1.07
CA ILE A 75 -4.53 8.19 0.28
C ILE A 75 -5.97 7.74 0.51
N GLY A 76 -6.15 6.96 1.56
CA GLY A 76 -7.45 6.43 1.88
C GLY A 76 -7.75 5.15 1.14
N PHE A 77 -8.96 4.63 1.33
CA PHE A 77 -9.36 3.39 0.67
C PHE A 77 -10.08 3.73 -0.63
N ASP A 78 -9.33 3.78 -1.71
CA ASP A 78 -9.85 4.10 -3.03
C ASP A 78 -9.61 2.89 -3.93
N LYS A 79 -10.59 2.03 -4.02
CA LYS A 79 -10.48 0.79 -4.79
C LYS A 79 -10.06 1.02 -6.23
N ASP A 80 -10.67 2.01 -6.85
CA ASP A 80 -10.42 2.25 -8.28
C ASP A 80 -8.98 2.65 -8.53
N LYS A 81 -8.46 3.54 -7.69
CA LYS A 81 -7.08 3.97 -7.83
C LYS A 81 -6.12 2.83 -7.52
N ILE A 82 -6.45 2.04 -6.51
CA ILE A 82 -5.60 0.90 -6.15
C ILE A 82 -5.56 -0.10 -7.31
N LYS A 83 -6.70 -0.40 -7.90
CA LYS A 83 -6.76 -1.32 -9.02
C LYS A 83 -5.95 -0.82 -10.20
N LYS A 84 -6.09 0.46 -10.52
CA LYS A 84 -5.32 1.04 -11.62
C LYS A 84 -3.83 0.94 -11.37
N ALA A 85 -3.40 1.26 -10.17
CA ALA A 85 -1.99 1.23 -9.84
C ALA A 85 -1.43 -0.18 -9.90
N LEU A 86 -2.25 -1.17 -9.59
CA LEU A 86 -1.84 -2.56 -9.61
C LEU A 86 -2.01 -3.22 -10.98
N GLY A 87 -2.71 -2.58 -11.88
CA GLY A 87 -2.97 -3.18 -13.18
C GLY A 87 -4.08 -4.20 -13.17
N LEU A 88 -4.97 -4.10 -12.22
CA LEU A 88 -6.09 -5.05 -12.09
C LEU A 88 -7.30 -4.62 -12.89
#